data_59aa5239d8ec88b5ec2ddac25941459a
#
_entry.id   59aa5239d8ec88b5ec2ddac25941459a
#
_cell.length_a   1.000
_cell.length_b   1.000
_cell.length_c   1.000
_cell.angle_alpha   90.00
_cell.angle_beta   90.00
_cell.angle_gamma   90.00
#
_symmetry.space_group_name_H-M   'P 1'
#
loop_
_entity.id
_entity.type
_entity.pdbx_description
1 polymer ?
#
loop_
_entity_poly.entity_id
_entity_poly.type
_entity_poly.pdbx_seq_one_letter_code
_entity_poly.pdbx_strand_id
1 'polypeptide(L)'
;MNEVRIYNDREWLWSKEDYHCWKHLTQQHPTIPDDIVEYLGRVFTVVQAGGNCGLYTASYAKYAQHVITFEPESNNFKCLEQNITEDNVTMYEAALGDRECLVGVEVDPTNSGATRVIDNGVIKQVRLDDYGLEPDLIHLDIEGHEPYALNGMLDTLNRCHPAVALERGNGEEILFELGYGRVKHFGLDWLYL
;
A
#
# COMPACT_ATOMS: atom_id res chain seq x y z
N MET A 1 1.41 17.26 14.21
CA MET A 1 0.78 16.85 15.51
C MET A 1 -0.37 15.95 15.18
N ASN A 2 -0.55 14.83 15.89
CA ASN A 2 -1.59 13.86 15.61
C ASN A 2 -2.81 14.07 16.52
N GLU A 3 -3.98 13.65 16.07
CA GLU A 3 -5.24 13.66 16.82
C GLU A 3 -5.97 12.32 16.61
N VAL A 4 -6.91 12.00 17.49
CA VAL A 4 -7.78 10.83 17.34
C VAL A 4 -9.02 11.22 16.54
N ARG A 5 -9.34 10.43 15.52
CA ARG A 5 -10.55 10.52 14.71
C ARG A 5 -11.35 9.24 14.82
N ILE A 6 -12.66 9.31 14.62
CA ILE A 6 -13.55 8.14 14.68
C ILE A 6 -14.01 7.78 13.27
N TYR A 7 -13.85 6.51 12.92
CA TYR A 7 -14.41 5.93 11.70
C TYR A 7 -14.77 4.46 11.92
N ASN A 8 -15.99 4.07 11.55
CA ASN A 8 -16.56 2.73 11.76
C ASN A 8 -16.43 2.25 13.22
N ASP A 9 -16.81 3.11 14.17
CA ASP A 9 -16.78 2.87 15.63
C ASP A 9 -15.39 2.52 16.20
N ARG A 10 -14.33 2.80 15.45
CA ARG A 10 -12.93 2.63 15.84
C ARG A 10 -12.22 3.99 15.90
N GLU A 11 -11.35 4.13 16.89
CA GLU A 11 -10.44 5.26 17.01
C GLU A 11 -9.24 5.09 16.07
N TRP A 12 -8.86 6.18 15.40
CA TRP A 12 -7.74 6.25 14.47
C TRP A 12 -6.86 7.43 14.83
N LEU A 13 -5.58 7.17 15.09
CA LEU A 13 -4.60 8.24 15.20
C LEU A 13 -4.27 8.76 13.80
N TRP A 14 -4.35 10.06 13.61
CA TRP A 14 -4.18 10.69 12.30
C TRP A 14 -3.50 12.04 12.41
N SER A 15 -2.79 12.50 11.37
CA SER A 15 -2.28 13.87 11.35
C SER A 15 -3.42 14.87 11.40
N LYS A 16 -3.33 15.84 12.32
CA LYS A 16 -4.38 16.85 12.52
C LYS A 16 -4.63 17.69 11.28
N GLU A 17 -3.58 17.97 10.51
CA GLU A 17 -3.65 18.83 9.33
C GLU A 17 -4.11 18.07 8.09
N ASP A 18 -4.03 16.75 8.09
CA ASP A 18 -4.41 15.90 6.97
C ASP A 18 -5.91 15.67 6.92
N TYR A 19 -6.58 16.54 6.18
CA TYR A 19 -8.01 16.45 5.93
C TYR A 19 -8.31 15.71 4.61
N HIS A 20 -7.46 15.86 3.61
CA HIS A 20 -7.76 15.36 2.26
C HIS A 20 -7.65 13.85 2.16
N CYS A 21 -6.57 13.25 2.65
CA CYS A 21 -6.43 11.79 2.67
C CYS A 21 -7.49 11.13 3.55
N TRP A 22 -7.75 11.67 4.75
CA TRP A 22 -8.82 11.17 5.62
C TRP A 22 -10.17 11.12 4.90
N LYS A 23 -10.56 12.22 4.24
CA LYS A 23 -11.82 12.29 3.50
C LYS A 23 -11.84 11.30 2.33
N HIS A 24 -10.73 11.17 1.62
CA HIS A 24 -10.59 10.24 0.50
C HIS A 24 -10.86 8.80 0.96
N LEU A 25 -10.13 8.35 1.98
CA LEU A 25 -10.19 6.98 2.47
C LEU A 25 -11.47 6.63 3.24
N THR A 26 -12.15 7.62 3.86
CA THR A 26 -13.34 7.34 4.69
C THR A 26 -14.67 7.66 4.01
N GLN A 27 -14.68 8.49 2.96
CA GLN A 27 -15.92 8.96 2.33
C GLN A 27 -15.99 8.74 0.83
N GLN A 28 -14.85 8.76 0.12
CA GLN A 28 -14.83 8.63 -1.33
C GLN A 28 -14.55 7.20 -1.79
N HIS A 29 -13.56 6.56 -1.18
CA HIS A 29 -13.09 5.22 -1.56
C HIS A 29 -12.86 4.30 -0.36
N PRO A 30 -13.83 4.19 0.57
CA PRO A 30 -13.61 3.46 1.82
C PRO A 30 -13.58 1.94 1.66
N THR A 31 -14.03 1.41 0.53
CA THR A 31 -14.28 -0.03 0.33
C THR A 31 -13.35 -0.67 -0.69
N ILE A 32 -12.38 0.06 -1.23
CA ILE A 32 -11.48 -0.49 -2.27
C ILE A 32 -10.87 -1.85 -1.87
N PRO A 33 -10.25 -2.02 -0.69
CA PRO A 33 -9.71 -3.32 -0.28
C PRO A 33 -10.77 -4.41 -0.18
N ASP A 34 -11.93 -4.09 0.41
CA ASP A 34 -13.05 -5.03 0.57
C ASP A 34 -13.58 -5.47 -0.81
N ASP A 35 -13.77 -4.52 -1.74
CA ASP A 35 -14.27 -4.77 -3.09
C ASP A 35 -13.29 -5.62 -3.93
N ILE A 36 -11.98 -5.39 -3.80
CA ILE A 36 -10.93 -6.18 -4.45
C ILE A 36 -10.96 -7.62 -3.92
N VAL A 37 -10.99 -7.79 -2.60
CA VAL A 37 -11.02 -9.13 -2.00
C VAL A 37 -12.32 -9.87 -2.34
N GLU A 38 -13.46 -9.19 -2.35
CA GLU A 38 -14.73 -9.79 -2.77
C GLU A 38 -14.66 -10.26 -4.23
N TYR A 39 -14.04 -9.49 -5.12
CA TYR A 39 -13.87 -9.87 -6.52
C TYR A 39 -12.94 -11.08 -6.70
N LEU A 40 -11.83 -11.14 -5.96
CA LEU A 40 -10.86 -12.24 -6.02
C LEU A 40 -11.38 -13.50 -5.30
N GLY A 41 -12.30 -13.34 -4.35
CA GLY A 41 -12.91 -14.41 -3.56
C GLY A 41 -12.09 -14.78 -2.34
N ARG A 42 -10.83 -15.22 -2.49
CA ARG A 42 -10.00 -15.64 -1.35
C ARG A 42 -8.56 -15.15 -1.53
N VAL A 43 -8.02 -14.51 -0.50
CA VAL A 43 -6.62 -14.09 -0.41
C VAL A 43 -6.02 -14.59 0.91
N PHE A 44 -4.80 -15.11 0.87
CA PHE A 44 -4.08 -15.58 2.07
C PHE A 44 -3.02 -14.55 2.49
N THR A 45 -2.24 -14.08 1.52
CA THR A 45 -1.16 -13.14 1.76
C THR A 45 -1.35 -11.92 0.89
N VAL A 46 -1.45 -10.76 1.54
CA VAL A 46 -1.52 -9.46 0.90
C VAL A 46 -0.24 -8.69 1.18
N VAL A 47 0.36 -8.14 0.13
CA VAL A 47 1.42 -7.13 0.23
C VAL A 47 0.83 -5.78 -0.16
N GLN A 48 0.94 -4.81 0.72
CA GLN A 48 0.50 -3.44 0.49
C GLN A 48 1.68 -2.48 0.57
N ALA A 49 1.85 -1.60 -0.42
CA ALA A 49 2.72 -0.44 -0.32
C ALA A 49 1.88 0.84 -0.35
N GLY A 50 2.23 1.77 0.53
CA GLY A 50 1.38 2.91 0.87
C GLY A 50 0.44 2.57 2.03
N GLY A 51 1.01 2.04 3.15
CA GLY A 51 0.25 1.71 4.35
C GLY A 51 -0.43 2.89 5.01
N ASN A 52 0.11 4.09 4.79
CA ASN A 52 -0.36 5.34 5.38
C ASN A 52 -0.64 5.17 6.88
N CYS A 53 -1.77 5.63 7.39
CA CYS A 53 -2.18 5.43 8.78
C CYS A 53 -2.97 4.12 9.03
N GLY A 54 -3.05 3.20 8.06
CA GLY A 54 -3.51 1.81 8.27
C GLY A 54 -4.97 1.52 7.92
N LEU A 55 -5.75 2.46 7.35
CA LEU A 55 -7.16 2.19 7.04
C LEU A 55 -7.34 1.01 6.08
N TYR A 56 -6.60 0.98 4.96
CA TYR A 56 -6.65 -0.11 4.00
C TYR A 56 -5.98 -1.39 4.56
N THR A 57 -4.88 -1.22 5.32
CA THR A 57 -4.21 -2.34 6.00
C THR A 57 -5.19 -3.09 6.92
N ALA A 58 -5.93 -2.36 7.77
CA ALA A 58 -6.93 -2.95 8.66
C ALA A 58 -8.09 -3.62 7.89
N SER A 59 -8.44 -3.10 6.70
CA SER A 59 -9.45 -3.73 5.86
C SER A 59 -8.94 -5.07 5.31
N TYR A 60 -7.73 -5.13 4.76
CA TYR A 60 -7.11 -6.39 4.31
C TYR A 60 -6.96 -7.41 5.44
N ALA A 61 -6.61 -6.96 6.66
CA ALA A 61 -6.42 -7.83 7.82
C ALA A 61 -7.68 -8.62 8.23
N LYS A 62 -8.87 -8.16 7.84
CA LYS A 62 -10.14 -8.89 8.08
C LYS A 62 -10.26 -10.16 7.23
N TYR A 63 -9.60 -10.20 6.07
CA TYR A 63 -9.79 -11.23 5.06
C TYR A 63 -8.58 -12.13 4.86
N ALA A 64 -7.38 -11.57 4.93
CA ALA A 64 -6.14 -12.27 4.69
C ALA A 64 -5.63 -12.97 5.97
N GLN A 65 -4.85 -14.04 5.79
CA GLN A 65 -4.12 -14.67 6.91
C GLN A 65 -2.87 -13.87 7.28
N HIS A 66 -2.26 -13.22 6.28
CA HIS A 66 -1.07 -12.39 6.46
C HIS A 66 -1.20 -11.12 5.63
N VAL A 67 -0.95 -9.99 6.26
CA VAL A 67 -0.83 -8.69 5.57
C VAL A 67 0.57 -8.16 5.85
N ILE A 68 1.29 -7.84 4.81
CA ILE A 68 2.60 -7.20 4.89
C ILE A 68 2.45 -5.79 4.31
N THR A 69 2.69 -4.76 5.11
CA THR A 69 2.52 -3.38 4.68
C THR A 69 3.80 -2.57 4.82
N PHE A 70 4.04 -1.69 3.84
CA PHE A 70 5.19 -0.79 3.77
C PHE A 70 4.71 0.65 3.76
N GLU A 71 5.28 1.47 4.65
CA GLU A 71 5.00 2.91 4.74
C GLU A 71 6.30 3.66 5.03
N PRO A 72 6.80 4.49 4.11
CA PRO A 72 8.07 5.18 4.29
C PRO A 72 7.99 6.45 5.15
N GLU A 73 6.83 7.12 5.25
CA GLU A 73 6.72 8.37 6.00
C GLU A 73 6.58 8.08 7.50
N SER A 74 7.56 8.56 8.28
CA SER A 74 7.69 8.21 9.69
C SER A 74 6.50 8.59 10.58
N ASN A 75 5.77 9.68 10.27
CA ASN A 75 4.59 10.04 11.07
C ASN A 75 3.38 9.17 10.69
N ASN A 76 3.22 8.86 9.40
CA ASN A 76 2.20 7.90 8.96
C ASN A 76 2.47 6.52 9.55
N PHE A 77 3.74 6.06 9.50
CA PHE A 77 4.13 4.77 10.06
C PHE A 77 3.85 4.68 11.57
N LYS A 78 4.13 5.73 12.35
CA LYS A 78 3.76 5.80 13.78
C LYS A 78 2.25 5.73 13.99
N CYS A 79 1.47 6.36 13.11
CA CYS A 79 0.01 6.22 13.16
C CYS A 79 -0.42 4.79 12.81
N LEU A 80 0.16 4.20 11.78
CA LEU A 80 -0.05 2.81 11.37
C LEU A 80 0.20 1.85 12.53
N GLU A 81 1.38 1.93 13.19
CA GLU A 81 1.73 1.09 14.34
C GLU A 81 0.75 1.20 15.52
N GLN A 82 0.16 2.38 15.75
CA GLN A 82 -0.80 2.58 16.83
C GLN A 82 -2.23 2.19 16.43
N ASN A 83 -2.56 2.33 15.16
CA ASN A 83 -3.88 2.03 14.65
C ASN A 83 -4.08 0.53 14.41
N ILE A 84 -3.04 -0.18 14.00
CA ILE A 84 -3.13 -1.62 13.67
C ILE A 84 -2.82 -2.45 14.91
N THR A 85 -3.82 -3.21 15.34
CA THR A 85 -3.75 -4.12 16.50
C THR A 85 -3.97 -5.59 16.09
N GLU A 86 -4.14 -5.83 14.81
CA GLU A 86 -4.38 -7.14 14.21
C GLU A 86 -3.08 -7.95 14.18
N ASP A 87 -3.07 -9.13 14.77
CA ASP A 87 -1.88 -10.00 14.95
C ASP A 87 -1.35 -10.59 13.63
N ASN A 88 -2.14 -10.53 12.57
CA ASN A 88 -1.79 -11.03 11.24
C ASN A 88 -1.14 -9.96 10.33
N VAL A 89 -0.77 -8.81 10.87
CA VAL A 89 -0.14 -7.71 10.12
C VAL A 89 1.33 -7.56 10.48
N THR A 90 2.19 -7.51 9.47
CA THR A 90 3.61 -7.16 9.58
C THR A 90 3.84 -5.82 8.90
N MET A 91 4.45 -4.88 9.61
CA MET A 91 4.64 -3.50 9.17
C MET A 91 6.13 -3.18 8.98
N TYR A 92 6.47 -2.47 7.91
CA TYR A 92 7.83 -2.03 7.63
C TYR A 92 7.88 -0.52 7.38
N GLU A 93 8.71 0.20 8.13
CA GLU A 93 9.04 1.62 7.87
C GLU A 93 10.06 1.67 6.72
N ALA A 94 9.57 1.51 5.50
CA ALA A 94 10.39 1.47 4.29
C ALA A 94 9.56 1.79 3.04
N ALA A 95 10.23 2.28 2.00
CA ALA A 95 9.68 2.35 0.65
C ALA A 95 9.96 1.04 -0.10
N LEU A 96 9.02 0.57 -0.93
CA LEU A 96 9.31 -0.45 -1.93
C LEU A 96 9.90 0.21 -3.18
N GLY A 97 10.95 -0.37 -3.74
CA GLY A 97 11.59 0.11 -4.97
C GLY A 97 12.46 -0.94 -5.63
N ASP A 98 13.23 -0.54 -6.64
CA ASP A 98 14.01 -1.40 -7.52
C ASP A 98 15.36 -1.88 -6.94
N ARG A 99 15.81 -1.28 -5.84
CA ARG A 99 17.10 -1.57 -5.20
C ARG A 99 17.11 -1.19 -3.73
N GLU A 100 18.00 -1.77 -2.97
CA GLU A 100 18.28 -1.33 -1.59
C GLU A 100 19.09 -0.03 -1.60
N CYS A 101 18.53 1.03 -1.04
CA CYS A 101 19.17 2.34 -0.90
C CYS A 101 18.48 3.20 0.17
N LEU A 102 18.98 4.42 0.36
CA LEU A 102 18.31 5.43 1.18
C LEU A 102 17.61 6.46 0.28
N VAL A 103 16.35 6.75 0.61
CA VAL A 103 15.50 7.70 -0.08
C VAL A 103 14.94 8.73 0.89
N GLY A 104 14.43 9.84 0.37
CA GLY A 104 13.63 10.80 1.10
C GLY A 104 12.15 10.64 0.79
N VAL A 105 11.31 11.40 1.51
CA VAL A 105 9.90 11.57 1.17
C VAL A 105 9.55 13.05 1.12
N GLU A 106 8.74 13.44 0.15
CA GLU A 106 8.09 14.73 0.09
C GLU A 106 6.66 14.58 0.60
N VAL A 107 6.35 15.33 1.66
CA VAL A 107 5.08 15.21 2.37
C VAL A 107 4.22 16.43 2.12
N ASP A 108 2.95 16.23 1.71
CA ASP A 108 1.93 17.26 1.82
C ASP A 108 1.23 17.11 3.18
N PRO A 109 1.41 18.06 4.13
CA PRO A 109 0.85 17.93 5.47
C PRO A 109 -0.69 17.95 5.48
N THR A 110 -1.33 18.42 4.41
CA THR A 110 -2.79 18.45 4.26
C THR A 110 -3.35 17.21 3.57
N ASN A 111 -2.46 16.40 2.98
CA ASN A 111 -2.81 15.18 2.26
C ASN A 111 -1.68 14.14 2.39
N SER A 112 -1.68 13.39 3.48
CA SER A 112 -0.64 12.38 3.72
C SER A 112 -0.63 11.25 2.67
N GLY A 113 -1.74 11.06 1.96
CA GLY A 113 -1.82 10.15 0.82
C GLY A 113 -1.01 10.61 -0.40
N ALA A 114 -0.72 11.90 -0.54
CA ALA A 114 0.11 12.43 -1.62
C ALA A 114 1.62 12.43 -1.30
N THR A 115 2.06 11.64 -0.33
CA THR A 115 3.48 11.49 0.02
C THR A 115 4.23 10.78 -1.08
N ARG A 116 5.33 11.38 -1.56
CA ARG A 116 6.13 10.86 -2.67
C ARG A 116 7.53 10.51 -2.25
N VAL A 117 8.06 9.42 -2.78
CA VAL A 117 9.47 9.07 -2.64
C VAL A 117 10.31 10.00 -3.51
N ILE A 118 11.39 10.53 -2.95
CA ILE A 118 12.36 11.38 -3.61
C ILE A 118 13.79 10.89 -3.36
N ASP A 119 14.75 11.33 -4.17
CA ASP A 119 16.16 11.04 -3.93
C ASP A 119 16.68 11.72 -2.66
N ASN A 120 17.75 11.16 -2.09
CA ASN A 120 18.54 11.75 -1.01
C ASN A 120 17.79 11.93 0.32
N GLY A 121 17.70 10.88 1.08
CA GLY A 121 17.11 10.88 2.42
C GLY A 121 17.74 9.85 3.35
N VAL A 122 16.97 9.49 4.39
CA VAL A 122 17.42 8.56 5.45
C VAL A 122 16.48 7.34 5.60
N ILE A 123 15.44 7.27 4.78
CA ILE A 123 14.43 6.22 4.81
C ILE A 123 14.96 5.05 3.96
N LYS A 124 14.80 3.84 4.46
CA LYS A 124 15.18 2.65 3.69
C LYS A 124 14.23 2.45 2.51
N GLN A 125 14.80 2.23 1.34
CA GLN A 125 14.12 1.58 0.22
C GLN A 125 14.60 0.14 0.13
N VAL A 126 13.66 -0.78 -0.12
CA VAL A 126 13.91 -2.21 -0.18
C VAL A 126 13.23 -2.82 -1.41
N ARG A 127 13.71 -3.99 -1.84
CA ARG A 127 13.09 -4.78 -2.89
C ARG A 127 12.15 -5.83 -2.27
N LEU A 128 10.96 -6.01 -2.83
CA LEU A 128 10.08 -7.08 -2.35
C LEU A 128 10.67 -8.47 -2.55
N ASP A 129 11.42 -8.68 -3.65
CA ASP A 129 12.07 -9.94 -3.95
C ASP A 129 13.02 -10.45 -2.84
N ASP A 130 13.60 -9.54 -2.05
CA ASP A 130 14.53 -9.87 -0.98
C ASP A 130 13.83 -10.47 0.27
N TYR A 131 12.50 -10.42 0.33
CA TYR A 131 11.70 -10.98 1.43
C TYR A 131 11.24 -12.42 1.21
N GLY A 132 11.31 -12.93 -0.02
CA GLY A 132 10.91 -14.31 -0.35
C GLY A 132 9.43 -14.60 -0.09
N LEU A 133 8.57 -13.59 -0.16
CA LEU A 133 7.13 -13.71 0.07
C LEU A 133 6.42 -14.41 -1.08
N GLU A 134 5.25 -15.00 -0.77
CA GLU A 134 4.35 -15.61 -1.74
C GLU A 134 2.97 -14.93 -1.65
N PRO A 135 2.82 -13.70 -2.19
CA PRO A 135 1.55 -12.98 -2.14
C PRO A 135 0.52 -13.54 -3.12
N ASP A 136 -0.76 -13.47 -2.73
CA ASP A 136 -1.90 -13.65 -3.61
C ASP A 136 -2.38 -12.32 -4.21
N LEU A 137 -2.14 -11.23 -3.47
CA LEU A 137 -2.48 -9.87 -3.86
C LEU A 137 -1.33 -8.92 -3.51
N ILE A 138 -0.99 -8.07 -4.44
CA ILE A 138 -0.11 -6.90 -4.23
C ILE A 138 -0.93 -5.65 -4.54
N HIS A 139 -0.98 -4.70 -3.60
CA HIS A 139 -1.63 -3.41 -3.78
C HIS A 139 -0.60 -2.29 -3.64
N LEU A 140 -0.41 -1.52 -4.70
CA LEU A 140 0.53 -0.39 -4.77
C LEU A 140 -0.25 0.91 -4.96
N ASP A 141 -0.20 1.77 -3.94
CA ASP A 141 -0.73 3.14 -3.92
C ASP A 141 0.37 4.01 -3.30
N ILE A 142 1.37 4.38 -4.11
CA ILE A 142 2.63 5.00 -3.70
C ILE A 142 3.02 6.23 -4.55
N GLU A 143 1.99 6.88 -5.10
CA GLU A 143 2.05 8.22 -5.69
C GLU A 143 3.14 8.43 -6.75
N GLY A 144 3.25 7.45 -7.66
CA GLY A 144 4.12 7.49 -8.83
C GLY A 144 5.43 6.70 -8.68
N HIS A 145 5.63 6.00 -7.55
CA HIS A 145 6.79 5.14 -7.34
C HIS A 145 6.54 3.67 -7.74
N GLU A 146 5.33 3.35 -8.23
CA GLU A 146 4.90 1.99 -8.63
C GLU A 146 5.85 1.33 -9.64
N PRO A 147 6.35 2.01 -10.70
CA PRO A 147 7.28 1.38 -11.64
C PRO A 147 8.58 0.89 -10.98
N TYR A 148 9.09 1.62 -9.99
CA TYR A 148 10.28 1.20 -9.23
C TYR A 148 9.96 0.02 -8.32
N ALA A 149 8.81 0.04 -7.64
CA ALA A 149 8.37 -1.07 -6.80
C ALA A 149 8.16 -2.34 -7.64
N LEU A 150 7.49 -2.26 -8.81
CA LEU A 150 7.30 -3.37 -9.73
C LEU A 150 8.63 -3.96 -10.20
N ASN A 151 9.62 -3.12 -10.54
CA ASN A 151 10.96 -3.59 -10.91
C ASN A 151 11.69 -4.30 -9.75
N GLY A 152 11.38 -3.96 -8.50
CA GLY A 152 11.92 -4.61 -7.29
C GLY A 152 11.21 -5.89 -6.87
N MET A 153 10.20 -6.35 -7.64
CA MET A 153 9.42 -7.56 -7.34
C MET A 153 9.23 -8.48 -8.56
N LEU A 154 10.05 -8.32 -9.60
CA LEU A 154 9.92 -9.08 -10.83
C LEU A 154 10.00 -10.60 -10.61
N ASP A 155 10.89 -11.07 -9.72
CA ASP A 155 11.00 -12.49 -9.39
C ASP A 155 9.74 -12.99 -8.68
N THR A 156 9.18 -12.19 -7.77
CA THR A 156 7.91 -12.49 -7.08
C THR A 156 6.73 -12.53 -8.06
N LEU A 157 6.62 -11.53 -8.97
CA LEU A 157 5.58 -11.50 -9.99
C LEU A 157 5.65 -12.71 -10.92
N ASN A 158 6.85 -13.08 -11.39
CA ASN A 158 7.04 -14.25 -12.25
C ASN A 158 6.76 -15.58 -11.53
N ARG A 159 7.13 -15.71 -10.26
CA ARG A 159 7.02 -16.94 -9.49
C ARG A 159 5.62 -17.20 -8.97
N CYS A 160 4.98 -16.16 -8.40
CA CYS A 160 3.69 -16.30 -7.72
C CYS A 160 2.50 -15.92 -8.60
N HIS A 161 2.72 -15.07 -9.58
CA HIS A 161 1.67 -14.48 -10.44
C HIS A 161 0.47 -13.96 -9.62
N PRO A 162 0.72 -13.11 -8.58
CA PRO A 162 -0.34 -12.58 -7.73
C PRO A 162 -1.26 -11.66 -8.51
N ALA A 163 -2.49 -11.45 -8.03
CA ALA A 163 -3.27 -10.30 -8.45
C ALA A 163 -2.53 -9.00 -8.09
N VAL A 164 -2.56 -7.98 -8.96
CA VAL A 164 -1.91 -6.69 -8.71
C VAL A 164 -2.93 -5.57 -8.83
N ALA A 165 -3.07 -4.74 -7.81
CA ALA A 165 -3.83 -3.51 -7.84
C ALA A 165 -2.87 -2.31 -7.90
N LEU A 166 -3.06 -1.43 -8.89
CA LEU A 166 -2.24 -0.23 -9.10
C LEU A 166 -3.10 1.02 -9.14
N GLU A 167 -2.74 2.01 -8.34
CA GLU A 167 -3.35 3.33 -8.45
C GLU A 167 -3.08 3.92 -9.83
N ARG A 168 -4.15 4.36 -10.51
CA ARG A 168 -4.12 4.97 -11.87
C ARG A 168 -3.38 4.17 -12.95
N GLY A 169 -2.98 2.93 -12.66
CA GLY A 169 -2.26 2.09 -13.62
C GLY A 169 -0.81 2.51 -13.88
N ASN A 170 -0.17 3.19 -12.94
CA ASN A 170 1.24 3.57 -13.06
C ASN A 170 2.15 2.35 -13.16
N GLY A 171 2.96 2.24 -14.23
CA GLY A 171 3.88 1.11 -14.46
C GLY A 171 3.22 -0.15 -15.01
N GLU A 172 1.96 -0.09 -15.45
CA GLU A 172 1.22 -1.25 -15.98
C GLU A 172 1.89 -1.90 -17.20
N GLU A 173 2.71 -1.16 -17.95
CA GLU A 173 3.50 -1.71 -19.03
C GLU A 173 4.40 -2.86 -18.59
N ILE A 174 4.95 -2.81 -17.36
CA ILE A 174 5.74 -3.87 -16.77
C ILE A 174 4.89 -5.13 -16.56
N LEU A 175 3.66 -4.96 -16.07
CA LEU A 175 2.71 -6.06 -15.89
C LEU A 175 2.28 -6.67 -17.24
N PHE A 176 2.05 -5.86 -18.26
CA PHE A 176 1.72 -6.36 -19.59
C PHE A 176 2.84 -7.19 -20.21
N GLU A 177 4.10 -6.80 -19.99
CA GLU A 177 5.28 -7.58 -20.43
C GLU A 177 5.37 -8.94 -19.73
N LEU A 178 4.85 -9.05 -18.51
CA LEU A 178 4.77 -10.31 -17.74
C LEU A 178 3.49 -11.13 -18.01
N GLY A 179 2.64 -10.67 -18.92
CA GLY A 179 1.44 -11.38 -19.36
C GLY A 179 0.16 -11.06 -18.57
N TYR A 180 0.20 -10.08 -17.66
CA TYR A 180 -1.00 -9.61 -16.98
C TYR A 180 -1.93 -8.83 -17.92
N GLY A 181 -3.22 -8.86 -17.60
CA GLY A 181 -4.23 -8.04 -18.26
C GLY A 181 -5.07 -7.24 -17.25
N ARG A 182 -5.53 -6.06 -17.63
CA ARG A 182 -6.53 -5.33 -16.83
C ARG A 182 -7.83 -6.09 -16.77
N VAL A 183 -8.38 -6.32 -15.57
CA VAL A 183 -9.63 -7.07 -15.39
C VAL A 183 -10.75 -6.24 -14.76
N LYS A 184 -10.43 -5.33 -13.85
CA LYS A 184 -11.43 -4.55 -13.13
C LYS A 184 -10.86 -3.22 -12.63
N HIS A 185 -11.75 -2.24 -12.44
CA HIS A 185 -11.42 -0.93 -11.87
C HIS A 185 -12.19 -0.72 -10.56
N PHE A 186 -11.50 -0.27 -9.52
CA PHE A 186 -12.02 0.02 -8.20
C PHE A 186 -11.58 1.42 -7.76
N GLY A 187 -12.49 2.38 -7.74
CA GLY A 187 -12.14 3.76 -7.40
C GLY A 187 -11.09 4.35 -8.35
N LEU A 188 -9.85 4.48 -7.91
CA LEU A 188 -8.70 4.91 -8.73
C LEU A 188 -7.80 3.74 -9.15
N ASP A 189 -8.04 2.54 -8.61
CA ASP A 189 -7.17 1.39 -8.78
C ASP A 189 -7.61 0.48 -9.91
N TRP A 190 -6.67 0.07 -10.75
CA TRP A 190 -6.84 -1.00 -11.70
C TRP A 190 -6.32 -2.33 -11.14
N LEU A 191 -7.13 -3.38 -11.28
CA LEU A 191 -6.75 -4.76 -10.95
C LEU A 191 -6.25 -5.48 -12.20
N TYR A 192 -5.14 -6.19 -12.04
CA TYR A 192 -4.46 -6.98 -13.07
C TYR A 192 -4.37 -8.44 -12.62
N LEU A 193 -4.66 -9.35 -13.54
CA LEU A 193 -4.51 -10.81 -13.40
C LEU A 193 -3.72 -11.38 -14.56
#